data_c21b6e145b33e090eebafc6fffb846e9
#
_entry.id   c21b6e145b33e090eebafc6fffb846e9
#
_cell.length_a   1.000
_cell.length_b   1.000
_cell.length_c   1.000
_cell.angle_alpha   90.00
_cell.angle_beta   90.00
_cell.angle_gamma   90.00
#
_symmetry.space_group_name_H-M   'P 1'
#
loop_
_entity.id
_entity.type
_entity.pdbx_description
1 polymer ?
#
loop_
_entity_poly.entity_id
_entity_poly.type
_entity_poly.pdbx_seq_one_letter_code
_entity_poly.pdbx_strand_id
1 'polypeptide(L)'
;MKLIMFILIYFRFEALNSMQQVRLQYWFPTSTSLYEDNGIQYIDRGLTYPSAHHFSMAVTANDLTVTMLDGATWTDSAFNGWTLTDVTGGLDFSDARILQSSGSTSLIRLTSTTNKISVNWGGDQFFANDVFIIGFGSDNVSE
;
A
#
# COMPACT_ATOMS: atom_id res chain seq x y z
N MET A 1 13.74 -37.43 -3.88
CA MET A 1 13.81 -36.71 -2.59
C MET A 1 14.01 -35.21 -2.74
N LYS A 2 14.89 -34.73 -3.60
CA LYS A 2 15.09 -33.26 -3.78
C LYS A 2 13.86 -32.53 -4.33
N LEU A 3 13.08 -33.13 -5.20
CA LEU A 3 11.91 -32.50 -5.81
C LEU A 3 10.77 -32.27 -4.80
N ILE A 4 10.56 -33.19 -3.88
CA ILE A 4 9.51 -33.10 -2.85
C ILE A 4 9.83 -32.00 -1.84
N MET A 5 11.10 -31.78 -1.55
CA MET A 5 11.54 -30.73 -0.63
C MET A 5 11.37 -29.34 -1.24
N PHE A 6 11.58 -29.18 -2.55
CA PHE A 6 11.34 -27.92 -3.28
C PHE A 6 9.86 -27.56 -3.31
N ILE A 7 8.99 -28.52 -3.54
CA ILE A 7 7.54 -28.32 -3.55
C ILE A 7 7.03 -27.89 -2.16
N LEU A 8 7.53 -28.53 -1.10
CA LEU A 8 7.15 -28.18 0.28
C LEU A 8 7.61 -26.77 0.69
N ILE A 9 8.78 -26.33 0.23
CA ILE A 9 9.29 -24.98 0.48
C ILE A 9 8.46 -23.95 -0.28
N TYR A 10 8.11 -24.23 -1.53
CA TYR A 10 7.27 -23.37 -2.36
C TYR A 10 5.86 -23.18 -1.77
N PHE A 11 5.22 -24.26 -1.35
CA PHE A 11 3.90 -24.21 -0.69
C PHE A 11 3.94 -23.46 0.64
N ARG A 12 5.01 -23.59 1.42
CA ARG A 12 5.16 -22.82 2.66
C ARG A 12 5.35 -21.34 2.41
N PHE A 13 6.03 -20.96 1.35
CA PHE A 13 6.25 -19.58 0.99
C PHE A 13 4.95 -18.90 0.54
N GLU A 14 4.15 -19.54 -0.31
CA GLU A 14 2.83 -19.02 -0.72
C GLU A 14 1.85 -18.97 0.46
N ALA A 15 1.82 -19.99 1.31
CA ALA A 15 0.96 -19.99 2.49
C ALA A 15 1.33 -18.88 3.49
N LEU A 16 2.62 -18.56 3.66
CA LEU A 16 3.07 -17.45 4.49
C LEU A 16 2.65 -16.10 3.90
N ASN A 17 2.75 -15.90 2.60
CA ASN A 17 2.31 -14.67 1.95
C ASN A 17 0.79 -14.48 2.03
N SER A 18 0.00 -15.55 1.87
CA SER A 18 -1.47 -15.47 1.96
C SER A 18 -1.98 -15.19 3.38
N MET A 19 -1.13 -15.35 4.41
CA MET A 19 -1.48 -15.05 5.81
C MET A 19 -1.06 -13.65 6.26
N GLN A 20 -0.38 -12.88 5.41
CA GLN A 20 0.01 -11.51 5.76
C GLN A 20 -1.20 -10.61 5.89
N GLN A 21 -1.26 -9.90 6.99
CA GLN A 21 -2.34 -8.99 7.32
C GLN A 21 -1.82 -7.56 7.42
N VAL A 22 -2.60 -6.65 6.88
CA VAL A 22 -2.34 -5.21 6.94
C VAL A 22 -3.59 -4.47 7.40
N ARG A 23 -3.40 -3.29 7.94
CA ARG A 23 -4.48 -2.39 8.31
C ARG A 23 -4.40 -1.13 7.46
N LEU A 24 -5.46 -0.85 6.69
CA LEU A 24 -5.61 0.35 5.89
C LEU A 24 -6.49 1.35 6.61
N GLN A 25 -5.98 2.57 6.83
CA GLN A 25 -6.71 3.64 7.49
C GLN A 25 -6.59 4.92 6.68
N TYR A 26 -7.65 5.71 6.62
CA TYR A 26 -7.65 7.03 6.00
C TYR A 26 -7.71 8.13 7.04
N TRP A 27 -6.94 9.18 6.84
CA TRP A 27 -6.75 10.28 7.78
C TRP A 27 -7.04 11.62 7.12
N PHE A 28 -7.85 12.45 7.76
CA PHE A 28 -8.22 13.77 7.31
C PHE A 28 -8.89 14.55 8.46
N PRO A 29 -8.66 15.83 8.65
CA PRO A 29 -7.74 16.73 7.93
C PRO A 29 -6.31 16.72 8.47
N THR A 30 -6.01 15.90 9.46
CA THR A 30 -4.68 15.77 10.06
C THR A 30 -4.27 14.31 10.19
N SER A 31 -2.98 14.06 10.40
CA SER A 31 -2.44 12.69 10.60
C SER A 31 -2.88 12.01 11.90
N THR A 32 -3.60 12.72 12.77
CA THR A 32 -4.18 12.18 14.02
C THR A 32 -5.71 12.13 13.98
N SER A 33 -6.32 12.62 12.91
CA SER A 33 -7.78 12.61 12.73
C SER A 33 -8.17 11.43 11.84
N LEU A 34 -8.54 10.33 12.46
CA LEU A 34 -9.00 9.14 11.75
C LEU A 34 -10.33 9.45 11.05
N TYR A 35 -10.34 9.38 9.72
CA TYR A 35 -11.52 9.58 8.90
C TYR A 35 -12.26 8.27 8.68
N GLU A 36 -11.51 7.21 8.35
CA GLU A 36 -12.06 5.88 8.16
C GLU A 36 -11.03 4.79 8.44
N ASP A 37 -11.49 3.71 9.06
CA ASP A 37 -10.70 2.52 9.34
C ASP A 37 -11.28 1.32 8.59
N ASN A 38 -10.53 0.80 7.64
CA ASN A 38 -10.91 -0.41 6.91
C ASN A 38 -10.59 -1.70 7.67
N GLY A 39 -10.04 -1.58 8.87
CA GLY A 39 -9.69 -2.74 9.67
C GLY A 39 -8.54 -3.56 9.08
N ILE A 40 -8.44 -4.78 9.56
CA ILE A 40 -7.39 -5.71 9.17
C ILE A 40 -7.86 -6.50 7.94
N GLN A 41 -7.00 -6.56 6.92
CA GLN A 41 -7.27 -7.26 5.66
C GLN A 41 -6.09 -8.16 5.28
N TYR A 42 -6.38 -9.23 4.55
CA TYR A 42 -5.35 -10.09 3.97
C TYR A 42 -4.88 -9.53 2.63
N ILE A 43 -3.58 -9.53 2.41
CA ILE A 43 -3.00 -8.92 1.19
C ILE A 43 -3.34 -9.68 -0.09
N ASP A 44 -3.59 -11.00 -0.02
CA ASP A 44 -3.92 -11.84 -1.17
C ASP A 44 -5.29 -11.56 -1.78
N ARG A 45 -6.15 -10.83 -1.08
CA ARG A 45 -7.52 -10.52 -1.52
C ARG A 45 -7.66 -9.16 -2.18
N GLY A 46 -6.56 -8.43 -2.31
CA GLY A 46 -6.61 -7.02 -2.66
C GLY A 46 -7.20 -6.17 -1.53
N LEU A 47 -6.85 -4.90 -1.50
CA LEU A 47 -7.34 -3.97 -0.49
C LEU A 47 -8.29 -2.98 -1.17
N THR A 48 -9.47 -2.81 -0.60
CA THR A 48 -10.43 -1.82 -1.06
C THR A 48 -10.73 -0.81 0.04
N TYR A 49 -11.03 0.39 -0.37
CA TYR A 49 -11.45 1.45 0.52
C TYR A 49 -12.97 1.67 0.35
N PRO A 50 -13.81 1.09 1.23
CA PRO A 50 -15.25 0.96 0.97
C PRO A 50 -16.00 2.28 0.88
N SER A 51 -15.67 3.27 1.69
CA SER A 51 -16.47 4.49 1.76
C SER A 51 -16.10 5.53 0.72
N ALA A 52 -14.83 5.64 0.40
CA ALA A 52 -14.38 6.61 -0.59
C ALA A 52 -14.57 6.10 -2.03
N HIS A 53 -14.51 4.81 -2.26
CA HIS A 53 -14.62 4.15 -3.57
C HIS A 53 -13.72 4.73 -4.67
N HIS A 54 -12.75 5.57 -4.29
CA HIS A 54 -11.94 6.32 -5.23
C HIS A 54 -10.69 5.57 -5.69
N PHE A 55 -10.23 4.62 -4.90
CA PHE A 55 -9.02 3.86 -5.22
C PHE A 55 -9.08 2.43 -4.71
N SER A 56 -8.25 1.58 -5.30
CA SER A 56 -7.97 0.23 -4.84
C SER A 56 -6.48 0.04 -4.66
N MET A 57 -6.10 -0.93 -3.85
CA MET A 57 -4.72 -1.30 -3.61
C MET A 57 -4.51 -2.78 -3.81
N ALA A 58 -3.33 -3.15 -4.31
CA ALA A 58 -2.84 -4.51 -4.33
C ALA A 58 -1.45 -4.53 -3.69
N VAL A 59 -1.26 -5.37 -2.68
CA VAL A 59 -0.02 -5.46 -1.92
C VAL A 59 0.62 -6.81 -2.18
N THR A 60 1.90 -6.80 -2.49
CA THR A 60 2.76 -8.00 -2.56
C THR A 60 3.81 -7.95 -1.45
N ALA A 61 4.74 -8.90 -1.45
CA ALA A 61 5.86 -8.88 -0.50
C ALA A 61 6.81 -7.69 -0.70
N ASN A 62 6.86 -7.10 -1.89
CA ASN A 62 7.87 -6.12 -2.29
C ASN A 62 7.29 -4.81 -2.83
N ASP A 63 6.01 -4.75 -3.15
CA ASP A 63 5.40 -3.57 -3.72
C ASP A 63 3.91 -3.42 -3.36
N LEU A 64 3.43 -2.26 -3.64
CA LEU A 64 2.06 -1.84 -3.45
C LEU A 64 1.64 -1.04 -4.67
N THR A 65 0.58 -1.49 -5.34
CA THR A 65 -0.01 -0.78 -6.48
C THR A 65 -1.31 -0.10 -6.05
N VAL A 66 -1.38 1.21 -6.26
CA VAL A 66 -2.60 2.00 -6.06
C VAL A 66 -3.18 2.33 -7.42
N THR A 67 -4.46 2.02 -7.61
CA THR A 67 -5.20 2.33 -8.83
C THR A 67 -6.37 3.25 -8.49
N MET A 68 -6.45 4.39 -9.16
CA MET A 68 -7.58 5.31 -9.01
C MET A 68 -8.77 4.77 -9.80
N LEU A 69 -9.90 4.61 -9.13
CA LEU A 69 -11.13 4.08 -9.73
C LEU A 69 -11.93 5.16 -10.44
N ASP A 70 -11.83 6.39 -9.93
CA ASP A 70 -12.44 7.57 -10.54
C ASP A 70 -11.54 8.80 -10.38
N GLY A 71 -11.93 9.91 -11.01
CA GLY A 71 -11.22 11.17 -10.83
C GLY A 71 -11.56 11.83 -9.50
N ALA A 72 -10.55 12.35 -8.81
CA ALA A 72 -10.70 13.05 -7.55
C ALA A 72 -9.65 14.16 -7.41
N THR A 73 -10.08 15.27 -6.81
CA THR A 73 -9.18 16.30 -6.30
C THR A 73 -9.20 16.24 -4.79
N TRP A 74 -8.04 16.02 -4.20
CA TRP A 74 -7.91 15.84 -2.76
C TRP A 74 -7.71 17.19 -2.08
N THR A 75 -8.55 17.50 -1.12
CA THR A 75 -8.48 18.78 -0.38
C THR A 75 -7.08 18.97 0.21
N ASP A 76 -6.51 20.13 -0.03
CA ASP A 76 -5.25 20.52 0.61
C ASP A 76 -5.49 20.77 2.10
N SER A 77 -4.75 20.06 2.93
CA SER A 77 -4.84 20.09 4.38
C SER A 77 -3.52 19.62 4.98
N ALA A 78 -3.39 19.69 6.31
CA ALA A 78 -2.19 19.20 6.98
C ALA A 78 -1.92 17.73 6.66
N PHE A 79 -2.97 16.92 6.56
CA PHE A 79 -2.90 15.54 6.06
C PHE A 79 -4.23 15.19 5.37
N ASN A 80 -4.12 14.61 4.19
CA ASN A 80 -5.23 14.01 3.47
C ASN A 80 -4.69 12.77 2.76
N GLY A 81 -4.90 11.61 3.34
CA GLY A 81 -4.26 10.42 2.83
C GLY A 81 -4.47 9.18 3.70
N TRP A 82 -3.65 8.19 3.47
CA TRP A 82 -3.80 6.89 4.06
C TRP A 82 -2.51 6.37 4.71
N THR A 83 -2.70 5.44 5.63
CA THR A 83 -1.63 4.63 6.20
C THR A 83 -1.92 3.15 5.99
N LEU A 84 -0.88 2.41 5.68
CA LEU A 84 -0.89 0.95 5.62
C LEU A 84 0.08 0.42 6.67
N THR A 85 -0.45 -0.34 7.62
CA THR A 85 0.34 -0.90 8.72
C THR A 85 0.43 -2.41 8.56
N ASP A 86 1.63 -2.96 8.67
CA ASP A 86 1.86 -4.41 8.75
C ASP A 86 1.44 -4.91 10.14
N VAL A 87 0.47 -5.82 10.17
CA VAL A 87 -0.07 -6.39 11.42
C VAL A 87 0.67 -7.67 11.81
N THR A 88 1.04 -8.48 10.83
CA THR A 88 1.65 -9.79 11.05
C THR A 88 3.16 -9.77 11.28
N GLY A 89 3.83 -8.66 10.87
CA GLY A 89 5.27 -8.50 11.02
C GLY A 89 6.10 -9.17 9.93
N GLY A 90 5.48 -9.61 8.82
CA GLY A 90 6.18 -10.29 7.73
C GLY A 90 6.61 -9.38 6.57
N LEU A 91 6.18 -8.11 6.59
CA LEU A 91 6.55 -7.11 5.59
C LEU A 91 7.59 -6.15 6.15
N ASP A 92 8.43 -5.64 5.28
CA ASP A 92 9.38 -4.59 5.62
C ASP A 92 9.11 -3.36 4.76
N PHE A 93 8.48 -2.35 5.34
CA PHE A 93 8.14 -1.10 4.65
C PHE A 93 9.24 -0.04 4.69
N SER A 94 10.38 -0.34 5.31
CA SER A 94 11.53 0.57 5.23
C SER A 94 11.90 0.84 3.76
N ASP A 95 12.46 2.01 3.50
CA ASP A 95 12.87 2.43 2.16
C ASP A 95 11.75 2.45 1.11
N ALA A 96 10.50 2.64 1.53
CA ALA A 96 9.39 2.78 0.60
C ALA A 96 9.61 3.97 -0.35
N ARG A 97 9.41 3.73 -1.64
CA ARG A 97 9.64 4.71 -2.70
C ARG A 97 8.69 4.51 -3.87
N ILE A 98 8.35 5.59 -4.56
CA ILE A 98 7.55 5.52 -5.77
C ILE A 98 8.44 4.99 -6.91
N LEU A 99 8.08 3.83 -7.46
CA LEU A 99 8.79 3.18 -8.57
C LEU A 99 8.26 3.62 -9.93
N GLN A 100 6.95 3.82 -10.02
CA GLN A 100 6.26 4.16 -11.26
C GLN A 100 4.99 4.93 -10.94
N SER A 101 4.65 5.88 -11.79
CA SER A 101 3.35 6.54 -11.74
C SER A 101 2.88 6.92 -13.13
N SER A 102 1.57 6.82 -13.37
CA SER A 102 0.88 7.49 -14.44
C SER A 102 0.17 8.71 -13.84
N GLY A 103 0.31 9.86 -14.40
CA GLY A 103 -0.26 11.07 -13.83
C GLY A 103 0.71 11.84 -12.92
N SER A 104 0.22 12.89 -12.30
CA SER A 104 1.04 13.77 -11.46
C SER A 104 1.14 13.21 -10.05
N THR A 105 2.35 12.88 -9.62
CA THR A 105 2.65 12.50 -8.23
C THR A 105 3.50 13.54 -7.52
N SER A 106 3.56 14.74 -8.05
CA SER A 106 4.48 15.80 -7.57
C SER A 106 4.15 16.28 -6.17
N LEU A 107 2.91 16.12 -5.72
CA LEU A 107 2.46 16.51 -4.38
C LEU A 107 2.35 15.34 -3.41
N ILE A 108 2.58 14.11 -3.85
CA ILE A 108 2.57 12.95 -2.96
C ILE A 108 3.75 13.02 -1.99
N ARG A 109 3.43 12.99 -0.72
CA ARG A 109 4.40 12.94 0.37
C ARG A 109 4.37 11.55 0.98
N LEU A 110 5.39 10.76 0.70
CA LEU A 110 5.54 9.39 1.16
C LEU A 110 6.53 9.34 2.33
N THR A 111 6.11 8.74 3.42
CA THR A 111 6.99 8.38 4.55
C THR A 111 6.78 6.93 4.93
N SER A 112 7.79 6.30 5.48
CA SER A 112 7.70 4.91 5.91
C SER A 112 8.57 4.62 7.14
N THR A 113 8.15 3.61 7.87
CA THR A 113 8.92 2.93 8.90
C THR A 113 8.99 1.44 8.56
N THR A 114 9.59 0.63 9.40
CA THR A 114 9.64 -0.83 9.17
C THR A 114 8.24 -1.44 9.01
N ASN A 115 7.25 -0.95 9.75
CA ASN A 115 5.92 -1.55 9.80
C ASN A 115 4.80 -0.69 9.23
N LYS A 116 5.08 0.50 8.70
CA LYS A 116 4.03 1.41 8.22
C LYS A 116 4.48 2.25 7.03
N ILE A 117 3.59 2.34 6.03
CA ILE A 117 3.66 3.33 4.95
C ILE A 117 2.60 4.40 5.22
N SER A 118 2.97 5.66 5.03
CA SER A 118 2.07 6.81 5.12
C SER A 118 2.17 7.63 3.85
N VAL A 119 1.02 7.88 3.22
CA VAL A 119 0.92 8.70 2.00
C VAL A 119 -0.03 9.85 2.25
N ASN A 120 0.47 11.06 2.13
CA ASN A 120 -0.32 12.28 2.12
C ASN A 120 -0.37 12.82 0.69
N TRP A 121 -1.55 12.85 0.09
CA TRP A 121 -1.79 13.34 -1.26
C TRP A 121 -2.70 14.58 -1.31
N GLY A 122 -2.87 15.24 -0.16
CA GLY A 122 -3.63 16.49 -0.08
C GLY A 122 -3.15 17.53 -1.10
N GLY A 123 -4.10 18.16 -1.79
CA GLY A 123 -3.84 19.09 -2.88
C GLY A 123 -3.60 18.45 -4.25
N ASP A 124 -3.45 17.14 -4.33
CA ASP A 124 -3.21 16.44 -5.58
C ASP A 124 -4.53 16.14 -6.33
N GLN A 125 -4.42 15.95 -7.64
CA GLN A 125 -5.52 15.59 -8.50
C GLN A 125 -5.18 14.30 -9.26
N PHE A 126 -6.09 13.34 -9.21
CA PHE A 126 -5.98 12.09 -9.94
C PHE A 126 -7.14 11.92 -10.92
N PHE A 127 -6.88 11.18 -11.98
CA PHE A 127 -7.87 10.78 -12.97
C PHE A 127 -8.16 9.28 -12.83
N ALA A 128 -9.34 8.88 -13.33
CA ALA A 128 -9.68 7.44 -13.39
C ALA A 128 -8.59 6.67 -14.13
N ASN A 129 -8.20 5.51 -13.56
CA ASN A 129 -7.15 4.62 -14.04
C ASN A 129 -5.71 5.12 -13.85
N ASP A 130 -5.50 6.24 -13.18
CA ASP A 130 -4.16 6.58 -12.73
C ASP A 130 -3.64 5.52 -11.78
N VAL A 131 -2.38 5.12 -11.98
CA VAL A 131 -1.72 4.07 -11.23
C VAL A 131 -0.39 4.58 -10.70
N PHE A 132 -0.08 4.26 -9.44
CA PHE A 132 1.27 4.41 -8.94
C PHE A 132 1.69 3.19 -8.13
N ILE A 133 2.98 2.87 -8.21
CA ILE A 133 3.58 1.71 -7.58
C ILE A 133 4.60 2.18 -6.56
N ILE A 134 4.44 1.73 -5.32
CA ILE A 134 5.39 1.95 -4.23
C ILE A 134 6.16 0.65 -4.00
N GLY A 135 7.47 0.69 -4.16
CA GLY A 135 8.34 -0.43 -3.82
C GLY A 135 8.84 -0.30 -2.38
N PHE A 136 9.05 -1.42 -1.72
CA PHE A 136 9.61 -1.48 -0.37
C PHE A 136 10.40 -2.77 -0.16
N GLY A 137 11.17 -2.80 0.94
CA GLY A 137 12.02 -3.94 1.28
C GLY A 137 13.35 -3.96 0.53
N SER A 138 14.28 -4.76 1.03
CA SER A 138 15.66 -4.83 0.55
C SER A 138 15.81 -5.54 -0.80
N ASP A 139 14.83 -6.36 -1.19
CA ASP A 139 14.89 -7.16 -2.42
C ASP A 139 14.62 -6.34 -3.69
N ASN A 140 14.29 -5.07 -3.53
CA ASN A 140 14.11 -4.12 -4.63
C ASN A 140 15.39 -3.33 -4.96
N VAL A 141 16.52 -3.73 -4.47
CA VAL A 141 17.80 -3.19 -4.93
C VAL A 141 18.05 -3.78 -6.31
N SER A 142 17.69 -3.03 -7.34
CA SER A 142 18.09 -3.36 -8.71
C SER A 142 19.61 -3.29 -8.79
N GLU A 143 20.17 -4.37 -9.06
CA GLU A 143 21.58 -4.45 -9.45
C GLU A 143 21.85 -3.74 -10.78
#